data_77c34e5bfbc81f525cc50081ad8ec119
#
_entry.id   77c34e5bfbc81f525cc50081ad8ec119
#
_cell.length_a   1.000
_cell.length_b   1.000
_cell.length_c   1.000
_cell.angle_alpha   90.00
_cell.angle_beta   90.00
_cell.angle_gamma   90.00
#
_symmetry.space_group_name_H-M   'P 1'
#
loop_
_entity.id
_entity.type
_entity.pdbx_description
1 polymer ?
#
loop_
_entity_poly.entity_id
_entity_poly.type
_entity_poly.pdbx_seq_one_letter_code
_entity_poly.pdbx_strand_id
1 'polypeptide(L)'
;MDEVREATVQYEIPRAAPAGRMSFEEFLAWGDEDTWAEWVDGDVVVLTPANLKHQDVSLFLAGLLSEFAVFRKLGKVMIAPFLVRLPEPLRRGREPDILYISNERVSLLKETYCDGAPDLIVEVTSPESLARDRGEKYVEYEAAGVREYWLVDPDRRQAEFYRLGENRRYRSVPADERGVFKSEVLPGFWLKVDWLWEEPLPSVVVCLKEMGVIQ
;
A
#
# COMPACT_ATOMS: atom_id res chain seq x y z
N MET A 1 46.87 9.85 -21.34
CA MET A 1 46.27 8.60 -20.81
C MET A 1 45.73 8.92 -19.46
N ASP A 2 44.44 9.22 -19.41
CA ASP A 2 43.76 9.52 -18.14
C ASP A 2 43.41 8.20 -17.45
N GLU A 3 43.96 8.01 -16.25
CA GLU A 3 43.59 6.90 -15.40
C GLU A 3 42.14 7.08 -14.94
N VAL A 4 41.24 6.23 -15.47
CA VAL A 4 39.90 6.08 -14.92
C VAL A 4 40.05 5.45 -13.53
N ARG A 5 39.91 6.26 -12.47
CA ARG A 5 39.78 5.74 -11.10
C ARG A 5 38.45 5.00 -11.01
N GLU A 6 38.52 3.68 -10.91
CA GLU A 6 37.40 2.86 -10.51
C GLU A 6 36.94 3.31 -9.11
N ALA A 7 35.80 3.97 -9.04
CA ALA A 7 35.13 4.20 -7.77
C ALA A 7 34.66 2.84 -7.26
N THR A 8 35.29 2.33 -6.22
CA THR A 8 34.80 1.15 -5.51
C THR A 8 33.50 1.54 -4.81
N VAL A 9 32.38 1.14 -5.39
CA VAL A 9 31.08 1.25 -4.72
C VAL A 9 31.12 0.30 -3.53
N GLN A 10 31.26 0.81 -2.33
CA GLN A 10 31.04 0.06 -1.11
C GLN A 10 29.52 -0.17 -1.00
N TYR A 11 29.08 -1.39 -1.24
CA TYR A 11 27.75 -1.81 -0.86
C TYR A 11 27.67 -1.80 0.66
N GLU A 12 26.97 -0.86 1.23
CA GLU A 12 26.62 -0.91 2.65
C GLU A 12 25.67 -2.11 2.85
N ILE A 13 26.07 -3.00 3.73
CA ILE A 13 25.22 -4.13 4.15
C ILE A 13 23.96 -3.52 4.77
N PRO A 14 22.73 -4.01 4.43
CA PRO A 14 21.50 -3.53 5.03
C PRO A 14 21.66 -3.44 6.55
N ARG A 15 21.32 -2.30 7.12
CA ARG A 15 21.48 -2.03 8.54
C ARG A 15 20.75 -3.10 9.34
N ALA A 16 21.47 -3.87 10.16
CA ALA A 16 20.86 -4.91 10.97
C ALA A 16 19.80 -4.28 11.89
N ALA A 17 18.67 -4.99 12.05
CA ALA A 17 17.65 -4.56 13.00
C ALA A 17 18.28 -4.41 14.40
N PRO A 18 17.99 -3.32 15.12
CA PRO A 18 18.53 -3.10 16.46
C PRO A 18 18.14 -4.24 17.41
N ALA A 19 19.03 -4.57 18.34
CA ALA A 19 18.70 -5.51 19.39
C ALA A 19 17.80 -4.82 20.45
N GLY A 20 16.60 -5.35 20.66
CA GLY A 20 15.64 -4.87 21.65
C GLY A 20 14.51 -4.01 21.08
N ARG A 21 13.53 -3.77 21.92
CA ARG A 21 12.34 -2.98 21.56
C ARG A 21 12.62 -1.49 21.60
N MET A 22 12.01 -0.76 20.68
CA MET A 22 12.12 0.69 20.57
C MET A 22 10.75 1.35 20.44
N SER A 23 10.66 2.63 20.75
CA SER A 23 9.50 3.46 20.46
C SER A 23 9.37 3.70 18.95
N PHE A 24 8.20 4.18 18.50
CA PHE A 24 8.00 4.54 17.09
C PHE A 24 8.92 5.70 16.67
N GLU A 25 9.14 6.66 17.54
CA GLU A 25 10.03 7.80 17.32
C GLU A 25 11.50 7.37 17.18
N GLU A 26 11.94 6.40 18.00
CA GLU A 26 13.28 5.80 17.88
C GLU A 26 13.40 5.00 16.57
N PHE A 27 12.33 4.30 16.15
CA PHE A 27 12.29 3.59 14.88
C PHE A 27 12.42 4.54 13.69
N LEU A 28 11.69 5.66 13.68
CA LEU A 28 11.82 6.69 12.64
C LEU A 28 13.23 7.31 12.61
N ALA A 29 13.85 7.51 13.77
CA ALA A 29 15.21 8.04 13.85
C ALA A 29 16.30 7.01 13.47
N TRP A 30 15.99 5.72 13.61
CA TRP A 30 16.87 4.62 13.21
C TRP A 30 16.82 4.38 11.70
N GLY A 31 15.65 4.44 11.09
CA GLY A 31 15.46 4.26 9.66
C GLY A 31 16.06 5.42 8.86
N ASP A 32 16.40 5.13 7.61
CA ASP A 32 16.81 6.09 6.60
C ASP A 32 16.01 5.83 5.31
N GLU A 33 16.28 6.56 4.24
CA GLU A 33 15.57 6.45 2.96
C GLU A 33 15.78 5.09 2.26
N ASP A 34 16.81 4.33 2.67
CA ASP A 34 17.12 2.99 2.15
C ASP A 34 16.59 1.86 3.05
N THR A 35 15.90 2.21 4.16
CA THR A 35 15.42 1.24 5.14
C THR A 35 13.98 0.81 4.84
N TRP A 36 13.80 -0.45 4.43
CA TRP A 36 12.50 -1.07 4.23
C TRP A 36 12.16 -1.93 5.45
N ALA A 37 11.35 -1.39 6.35
CA ALA A 37 11.04 -2.06 7.60
C ALA A 37 9.71 -1.59 8.20
N GLU A 38 9.04 -2.49 8.90
CA GLU A 38 7.85 -2.22 9.72
C GLU A 38 8.21 -2.18 11.20
N TRP A 39 7.46 -1.42 11.97
CA TRP A 39 7.55 -1.38 13.43
C TRP A 39 6.35 -2.11 14.04
N VAL A 40 6.64 -3.18 14.78
CA VAL A 40 5.63 -4.09 15.31
C VAL A 40 5.82 -4.24 16.82
N ASP A 41 5.03 -3.54 17.61
CA ASP A 41 5.08 -3.59 19.08
C ASP A 41 6.47 -3.36 19.68
N GLY A 42 7.25 -2.51 19.03
CA GLY A 42 8.63 -2.18 19.43
C GLY A 42 9.71 -2.96 18.68
N ASP A 43 9.36 -4.04 18.02
CA ASP A 43 10.30 -4.80 17.20
C ASP A 43 10.37 -4.27 15.78
N VAL A 44 11.53 -4.38 15.14
CA VAL A 44 11.76 -3.98 13.74
C VAL A 44 11.69 -5.22 12.86
N VAL A 45 10.82 -5.19 11.86
CA VAL A 45 10.64 -6.25 10.86
C VAL A 45 11.15 -5.74 9.52
N VAL A 46 12.33 -6.20 9.10
CA VAL A 46 12.90 -5.84 7.80
C VAL A 46 12.14 -6.55 6.70
N LEU A 47 11.76 -5.79 5.66
CA LEU A 47 11.02 -6.31 4.52
C LEU A 47 11.97 -6.85 3.44
N THR A 48 11.50 -7.82 2.67
CA THR A 48 12.22 -8.40 1.53
C THR A 48 11.82 -7.70 0.24
N PRO A 49 12.72 -7.57 -0.75
CA PRO A 49 12.38 -7.01 -2.05
C PRO A 49 11.23 -7.74 -2.73
N ALA A 50 10.33 -6.97 -3.33
CA ALA A 50 9.20 -7.49 -4.08
C ALA A 50 9.62 -8.07 -5.44
N ASN A 51 8.90 -9.08 -5.94
CA ASN A 51 9.12 -9.66 -7.26
C ASN A 51 8.53 -8.79 -8.38
N LEU A 52 8.83 -9.12 -9.64
CA LEU A 52 8.42 -8.36 -10.81
C LEU A 52 6.89 -8.22 -10.93
N LYS A 53 6.14 -9.33 -10.77
CA LYS A 53 4.68 -9.28 -10.88
C LYS A 53 4.04 -8.38 -9.82
N HIS A 54 4.55 -8.45 -8.58
CA HIS A 54 4.13 -7.58 -7.52
C HIS A 54 4.36 -6.12 -7.91
N GLN A 55 5.54 -5.77 -8.41
CA GLN A 55 5.88 -4.42 -8.83
C GLN A 55 4.99 -3.93 -9.98
N ASP A 56 4.75 -4.76 -10.99
CA ASP A 56 3.92 -4.40 -12.15
C ASP A 56 2.49 -4.08 -11.71
N VAL A 57 1.87 -4.94 -10.88
CA VAL A 57 0.50 -4.74 -10.38
C VAL A 57 0.43 -3.55 -9.42
N SER A 58 1.42 -3.38 -8.54
CA SER A 58 1.50 -2.23 -7.63
C SER A 58 1.62 -0.91 -8.39
N LEU A 59 2.48 -0.84 -9.40
CA LEU A 59 2.66 0.34 -10.24
C LEU A 59 1.38 0.67 -11.03
N PHE A 60 0.73 -0.33 -11.61
CA PHE A 60 -0.53 -0.16 -12.34
C PHE A 60 -1.63 0.39 -11.44
N LEU A 61 -1.86 -0.24 -10.28
CA LEU A 61 -2.89 0.21 -9.33
C LEU A 61 -2.58 1.58 -8.76
N ALA A 62 -1.33 1.84 -8.37
CA ALA A 62 -0.91 3.14 -7.86
C ALA A 62 -1.16 4.25 -8.90
N GLY A 63 -0.77 4.01 -10.14
CA GLY A 63 -1.02 4.94 -11.24
C GLY A 63 -2.51 5.20 -11.47
N LEU A 64 -3.32 4.14 -11.54
CA LEU A 64 -4.76 4.25 -11.77
C LEU A 64 -5.47 5.01 -10.64
N LEU A 65 -5.17 4.66 -9.38
CA LEU A 65 -5.75 5.31 -8.20
C LEU A 65 -5.29 6.77 -8.09
N SER A 66 -4.00 7.05 -8.32
CA SER A 66 -3.42 8.39 -8.21
C SER A 66 -4.02 9.33 -9.25
N GLU A 67 -4.01 8.94 -10.53
CA GLU A 67 -4.55 9.76 -11.61
C GLU A 67 -6.05 9.99 -11.42
N PHE A 68 -6.82 8.97 -11.03
CA PHE A 68 -8.23 9.13 -10.72
C PHE A 68 -8.46 10.13 -9.59
N ALA A 69 -7.72 9.99 -8.48
CA ALA A 69 -7.84 10.87 -7.31
C ALA A 69 -7.50 12.33 -7.66
N VAL A 70 -6.46 12.55 -8.48
CA VAL A 70 -6.04 13.88 -8.96
C VAL A 70 -7.11 14.51 -9.86
N PHE A 71 -7.57 13.79 -10.89
CA PHE A 71 -8.60 14.29 -11.82
C PHE A 71 -9.91 14.64 -11.11
N ARG A 72 -10.30 13.83 -10.14
CA ARG A 72 -11.53 14.03 -9.35
C ARG A 72 -11.32 14.93 -8.13
N LYS A 73 -10.09 15.37 -7.87
CA LYS A 73 -9.71 16.22 -6.72
C LYS A 73 -10.15 15.62 -5.37
N LEU A 74 -9.95 14.32 -5.20
CA LEU A 74 -10.46 13.58 -4.04
C LEU A 74 -9.47 13.49 -2.88
N GLY A 75 -8.15 13.46 -3.15
CA GLY A 75 -7.14 13.26 -2.13
C GLY A 75 -5.78 12.92 -2.71
N LYS A 76 -4.99 12.18 -1.91
CA LYS A 76 -3.63 11.77 -2.27
C LYS A 76 -3.47 10.25 -2.17
N VAL A 77 -2.70 9.71 -3.10
CA VAL A 77 -2.21 8.33 -3.08
C VAL A 77 -0.74 8.34 -2.75
N MET A 78 -0.30 7.48 -1.83
CA MET A 78 1.09 7.25 -1.50
C MET A 78 1.41 5.79 -1.76
N ILE A 79 2.68 5.50 -2.04
CA ILE A 79 3.20 4.15 -2.28
C ILE A 79 4.35 3.86 -1.33
N ALA A 80 4.66 2.59 -1.13
CA ALA A 80 5.87 2.18 -0.41
C ALA A 80 7.14 2.76 -1.08
N PRO A 81 8.16 3.13 -0.27
CA PRO A 81 8.17 3.11 1.19
C PRO A 81 7.47 4.33 1.80
N PHE A 82 6.37 4.14 2.47
CA PHE A 82 5.68 5.19 3.23
C PHE A 82 4.90 4.57 4.40
N LEU A 83 5.38 4.80 5.60
CA LEU A 83 4.83 4.20 6.81
C LEU A 83 3.42 4.69 7.15
N VAL A 84 2.65 3.81 7.77
CA VAL A 84 1.38 4.12 8.42
C VAL A 84 1.50 3.79 9.90
N ARG A 85 1.53 4.80 10.75
CA ARG A 85 1.42 4.64 12.20
C ARG A 85 -0.03 4.40 12.55
N LEU A 86 -0.38 3.17 12.89
CA LEU A 86 -1.75 2.87 13.30
C LEU A 86 -2.06 3.45 14.68
N PRO A 87 -3.34 3.83 14.96
CA PRO A 87 -3.72 4.44 16.23
C PRO A 87 -3.43 3.53 17.42
N GLU A 88 -3.11 4.13 18.57
CA GLU A 88 -3.02 3.40 19.83
C GLU A 88 -4.37 2.68 20.16
N PRO A 89 -4.34 1.53 20.80
CA PRO A 89 -3.19 0.84 21.39
C PRO A 89 -2.52 -0.19 20.48
N LEU A 90 -2.71 -0.13 19.16
CA LEU A 90 -2.23 -1.16 18.24
C LEU A 90 -0.70 -1.27 18.18
N ARG A 91 0.02 -0.16 18.42
CA ARG A 91 1.50 -0.12 18.39
C ARG A 91 2.06 -0.73 17.10
N ARG A 92 1.62 -0.21 15.95
CA ARG A 92 2.03 -0.66 14.61
C ARG A 92 2.43 0.51 13.73
N GLY A 93 3.60 0.36 13.09
CA GLY A 93 4.03 1.13 11.94
C GLY A 93 4.13 0.16 10.76
N ARG A 94 3.12 0.13 9.90
CA ARG A 94 3.04 -0.74 8.72
C ARG A 94 3.43 0.02 7.46
N GLU A 95 3.95 -0.69 6.48
CA GLU A 95 4.33 -0.15 5.19
C GLU A 95 3.53 -0.83 4.08
N PRO A 96 2.30 -0.34 3.82
CA PRO A 96 1.46 -0.89 2.76
C PRO A 96 1.99 -0.51 1.37
N ASP A 97 1.73 -1.36 0.38
CA ASP A 97 2.14 -1.09 -1.00
C ASP A 97 1.53 0.21 -1.55
N ILE A 98 0.24 0.43 -1.26
CA ILE A 98 -0.47 1.65 -1.67
C ILE A 98 -1.43 2.07 -0.56
N LEU A 99 -1.52 3.37 -0.31
CA LEU A 99 -2.57 3.94 0.52
C LEU A 99 -3.23 5.15 -0.17
N TYR A 100 -4.48 5.40 0.16
CA TYR A 100 -5.18 6.61 -0.26
C TYR A 100 -5.74 7.34 0.96
N ILE A 101 -5.59 8.66 0.94
CA ILE A 101 -6.14 9.58 1.93
C ILE A 101 -6.98 10.66 1.24
N SER A 102 -8.22 10.82 1.68
CA SER A 102 -9.11 11.88 1.22
C SER A 102 -8.63 13.28 1.65
N ASN A 103 -9.05 14.32 0.90
CA ASN A 103 -8.72 15.71 1.24
C ASN A 103 -9.12 16.10 2.66
N GLU A 104 -10.22 15.55 3.18
CA GLU A 104 -10.71 15.80 4.53
C GLU A 104 -9.75 15.31 5.61
N ARG A 105 -8.93 14.31 5.28
CA ARG A 105 -8.01 13.63 6.20
C ARG A 105 -6.54 13.84 5.88
N VAL A 106 -6.23 14.68 4.91
CA VAL A 106 -4.84 14.93 4.45
C VAL A 106 -3.91 15.40 5.57
N SER A 107 -4.42 15.96 6.66
CA SER A 107 -3.66 16.36 7.84
C SER A 107 -2.99 15.20 8.57
N LEU A 108 -3.43 13.95 8.31
CA LEU A 108 -2.76 12.73 8.80
C LEU A 108 -1.41 12.48 8.12
N LEU A 109 -1.19 13.00 6.93
CA LEU A 109 0.10 12.89 6.23
C LEU A 109 1.12 13.78 6.92
N LYS A 110 2.20 13.16 7.41
CA LYS A 110 3.42 13.82 7.88
C LYS A 110 4.46 13.75 6.77
N GLU A 111 5.66 14.22 7.04
CA GLU A 111 6.74 14.24 6.05
C GLU A 111 7.12 12.85 5.56
N THR A 112 7.22 11.88 6.47
CA THR A 112 7.71 10.52 6.19
C THR A 112 6.71 9.40 6.51
N TYR A 113 5.52 9.72 7.05
CA TYR A 113 4.52 8.73 7.43
C TYR A 113 3.10 9.29 7.49
N CYS A 114 2.12 8.39 7.50
CA CYS A 114 0.72 8.70 7.81
C CYS A 114 0.47 8.43 9.30
N ASP A 115 -0.01 9.44 10.04
CA ASP A 115 -0.29 9.35 11.48
C ASP A 115 -1.77 9.02 11.71
N GLY A 116 -2.12 7.77 11.56
CA GLY A 116 -3.48 7.27 11.69
C GLY A 116 -3.90 6.39 10.52
N ALA A 117 -5.12 5.84 10.58
CA ALA A 117 -5.65 4.97 9.55
C ALA A 117 -5.96 5.75 8.25
N PRO A 118 -5.44 5.38 7.08
CA PRO A 118 -5.85 5.95 5.80
C PRO A 118 -7.28 5.51 5.43
N ASP A 119 -7.83 6.07 4.35
CA ASP A 119 -9.17 5.68 3.87
C ASP A 119 -9.14 4.34 3.13
N LEU A 120 -8.06 4.08 2.37
CA LEU A 120 -7.81 2.83 1.67
C LEU A 120 -6.38 2.37 1.90
N ILE A 121 -6.22 1.07 2.09
CA ILE A 121 -4.94 0.36 1.97
C ILE A 121 -5.09 -0.73 0.90
N VAL A 122 -4.07 -0.87 0.05
CA VAL A 122 -3.92 -1.99 -0.88
C VAL A 122 -2.61 -2.71 -0.56
N GLU A 123 -2.69 -4.02 -0.42
CA GLU A 123 -1.53 -4.92 -0.33
C GLU A 123 -1.55 -5.82 -1.56
N VAL A 124 -0.45 -5.82 -2.30
CA VAL A 124 -0.20 -6.78 -3.38
C VAL A 124 0.60 -7.92 -2.79
N THR A 125 -0.03 -9.06 -2.63
CA THR A 125 0.55 -10.14 -1.84
C THR A 125 1.57 -10.96 -2.63
N SER A 126 2.54 -11.50 -1.92
CA SER A 126 3.46 -12.52 -2.38
C SER A 126 3.26 -13.81 -1.55
N PRO A 127 3.81 -14.96 -1.97
CA PRO A 127 3.75 -16.17 -1.15
C PRO A 127 4.27 -15.97 0.27
N GLU A 128 5.26 -15.08 0.46
CA GLU A 128 5.90 -14.79 1.74
C GLU A 128 5.04 -13.87 2.63
N SER A 129 4.33 -12.91 2.03
CA SER A 129 3.54 -11.92 2.77
C SER A 129 2.08 -12.34 3.00
N LEU A 130 1.54 -13.25 2.18
CA LEU A 130 0.13 -13.62 2.14
C LEU A 130 -0.49 -13.94 3.50
N ALA A 131 0.21 -14.73 4.33
CA ALA A 131 -0.30 -15.12 5.65
C ALA A 131 -0.41 -13.91 6.59
N ARG A 132 0.55 -12.98 6.52
CA ARG A 132 0.57 -11.75 7.30
C ARG A 132 -0.51 -10.79 6.82
N ASP A 133 -0.66 -10.61 5.51
CA ASP A 133 -1.61 -9.67 4.93
C ASP A 133 -3.06 -10.12 5.15
N ARG A 134 -3.36 -11.42 5.02
CA ARG A 134 -4.68 -11.99 5.32
C ARG A 134 -4.97 -12.19 6.81
N GLY A 135 -3.95 -12.20 7.65
CA GLY A 135 -4.06 -12.44 9.09
C GLY A 135 -3.86 -11.18 9.91
N GLU A 136 -2.61 -10.90 10.28
CA GLU A 136 -2.26 -9.82 11.20
C GLU A 136 -2.70 -8.45 10.67
N LYS A 137 -2.28 -8.08 9.46
CA LYS A 137 -2.61 -6.78 8.86
C LYS A 137 -4.12 -6.58 8.68
N TYR A 138 -4.85 -7.64 8.28
CA TYR A 138 -6.30 -7.58 8.18
C TYR A 138 -6.96 -7.17 9.51
N VAL A 139 -6.57 -7.82 10.61
CA VAL A 139 -7.12 -7.52 11.94
C VAL A 139 -6.70 -6.12 12.42
N GLU A 140 -5.45 -5.75 12.17
CA GLU A 140 -4.91 -4.46 12.59
C GLU A 140 -5.54 -3.29 11.82
N TYR A 141 -5.71 -3.41 10.50
CA TYR A 141 -6.35 -2.38 9.67
C TYR A 141 -7.84 -2.25 9.98
N GLU A 142 -8.53 -3.37 10.27
CA GLU A 142 -9.92 -3.35 10.76
C GLU A 142 -10.02 -2.58 12.07
N ALA A 143 -9.19 -2.94 13.05
CA ALA A 143 -9.19 -2.32 14.38
C ALA A 143 -8.81 -0.83 14.32
N ALA A 144 -7.87 -0.47 13.46
CA ALA A 144 -7.45 0.91 13.21
C ALA A 144 -8.56 1.77 12.58
N GLY A 145 -9.47 1.15 11.84
CA GLY A 145 -10.56 1.84 11.16
C GLY A 145 -10.22 2.26 9.72
N VAL A 146 -9.33 1.54 9.05
CA VAL A 146 -9.14 1.66 7.60
C VAL A 146 -10.46 1.30 6.92
N ARG A 147 -10.99 2.21 6.08
CA ARG A 147 -12.35 2.07 5.55
C ARG A 147 -12.49 1.05 4.45
N GLU A 148 -11.47 0.96 3.57
CA GLU A 148 -11.36 -0.10 2.57
C GLU A 148 -9.98 -0.75 2.64
N TYR A 149 -9.94 -2.07 2.53
CA TYR A 149 -8.73 -2.86 2.47
C TYR A 149 -8.81 -3.82 1.29
N TRP A 150 -7.82 -3.72 0.38
CA TRP A 150 -7.76 -4.56 -0.81
C TRP A 150 -6.54 -5.47 -0.73
N LEU A 151 -6.77 -6.74 -0.99
CA LEU A 151 -5.73 -7.76 -1.14
C LEU A 151 -5.71 -8.23 -2.58
N VAL A 152 -4.56 -8.11 -3.22
CA VAL A 152 -4.36 -8.51 -4.62
C VAL A 152 -3.26 -9.54 -4.70
N ASP A 153 -3.59 -10.75 -5.14
CA ASP A 153 -2.67 -11.88 -5.31
C ASP A 153 -2.48 -12.14 -6.82
N PRO A 154 -1.41 -11.61 -7.41
CA PRO A 154 -1.18 -11.76 -8.85
C PRO A 154 -0.80 -13.19 -9.25
N ASP A 155 -0.24 -13.99 -8.34
CA ASP A 155 0.13 -15.38 -8.62
C ASP A 155 -1.09 -16.29 -8.70
N ARG A 156 -2.10 -16.04 -7.85
CA ARG A 156 -3.37 -16.79 -7.85
C ARG A 156 -4.45 -16.13 -8.69
N ARG A 157 -4.19 -14.94 -9.27
CA ARG A 157 -5.17 -14.10 -9.96
C ARG A 157 -6.43 -13.91 -9.11
N GLN A 158 -6.21 -13.47 -7.86
CA GLN A 158 -7.27 -13.30 -6.88
C GLN A 158 -7.22 -11.89 -6.28
N ALA A 159 -8.35 -11.21 -6.26
CA ALA A 159 -8.51 -9.93 -5.57
C ALA A 159 -9.64 -10.03 -4.55
N GLU A 160 -9.37 -9.55 -3.35
CA GLU A 160 -10.32 -9.51 -2.24
C GLU A 160 -10.48 -8.07 -1.81
N PHE A 161 -11.71 -7.62 -1.70
CA PHE A 161 -12.04 -6.27 -1.30
C PHE A 161 -12.83 -6.33 0.00
N TYR A 162 -12.35 -5.59 0.99
CA TYR A 162 -12.97 -5.51 2.31
C TYR A 162 -13.39 -4.08 2.60
N ARG A 163 -14.55 -3.92 3.20
CA ARG A 163 -15.09 -2.62 3.59
C ARG A 163 -15.49 -2.65 5.03
N LEU A 164 -15.11 -1.59 5.77
CA LEU A 164 -15.44 -1.44 7.18
C LEU A 164 -16.92 -1.08 7.32
N GLY A 165 -17.67 -1.95 8.00
CA GLY A 165 -19.08 -1.71 8.31
C GLY A 165 -19.28 -0.77 9.51
N GLU A 166 -20.52 -0.36 9.76
CA GLU A 166 -20.90 0.46 10.93
C GLU A 166 -20.57 -0.22 12.27
N ASN A 167 -20.58 -1.56 12.29
CA ASN A 167 -20.17 -2.37 13.43
C ASN A 167 -18.63 -2.43 13.61
N ARG A 168 -17.86 -1.66 12.83
CA ARG A 168 -16.40 -1.65 12.82
C ARG A 168 -15.78 -3.02 12.53
N ARG A 169 -16.43 -3.80 11.67
CA ARG A 169 -15.93 -5.07 11.16
C ARG A 169 -15.86 -5.04 9.65
N TYR A 170 -14.82 -5.64 9.10
CA TYR A 170 -14.71 -5.83 7.68
C TYR A 170 -15.77 -6.80 7.17
N ARG A 171 -16.35 -6.44 6.05
CA ARG A 171 -17.16 -7.33 5.23
C ARG A 171 -16.51 -7.45 3.84
N SER A 172 -16.51 -8.64 3.30
CA SER A 172 -16.11 -8.85 1.90
C SER A 172 -17.13 -8.20 0.97
N VAL A 173 -16.63 -7.51 -0.05
CA VAL A 173 -17.43 -6.86 -1.10
C VAL A 173 -16.94 -7.40 -2.43
N PRO A 174 -17.57 -8.44 -2.99
CA PRO A 174 -17.14 -9.01 -4.25
C PRO A 174 -17.36 -8.03 -5.41
N ALA A 175 -16.62 -8.21 -6.48
CA ALA A 175 -16.94 -7.59 -7.76
C ALA A 175 -18.32 -8.06 -8.25
N ASP A 176 -18.98 -7.23 -9.07
CA ASP A 176 -20.27 -7.57 -9.66
C ASP A 176 -20.16 -8.69 -10.72
N GLU A 177 -21.29 -9.12 -11.32
CA GLU A 177 -21.35 -10.17 -12.33
C GLU A 177 -20.50 -9.88 -13.58
N ARG A 178 -20.12 -8.63 -13.79
CA ARG A 178 -19.23 -8.19 -14.88
C ARG A 178 -17.76 -8.07 -14.44
N GLY A 179 -17.43 -8.52 -13.23
CA GLY A 179 -16.09 -8.45 -12.68
C GLY A 179 -15.68 -7.03 -12.26
N VAL A 180 -16.62 -6.13 -12.00
CA VAL A 180 -16.34 -4.74 -11.62
C VAL A 180 -16.53 -4.53 -10.13
N PHE A 181 -15.46 -4.10 -9.46
CA PHE A 181 -15.51 -3.62 -8.08
C PHE A 181 -15.68 -2.10 -8.06
N LYS A 182 -16.46 -1.57 -7.12
CA LYS A 182 -16.65 -0.12 -6.94
C LYS A 182 -16.22 0.31 -5.56
N SER A 183 -15.31 1.29 -5.48
CA SER A 183 -14.87 1.88 -4.22
C SER A 183 -15.93 2.84 -3.64
N GLU A 184 -16.09 2.84 -2.32
CA GLU A 184 -16.88 3.85 -1.60
C GLU A 184 -16.01 5.01 -1.12
N VAL A 185 -14.73 4.77 -0.84
CA VAL A 185 -13.82 5.81 -0.36
C VAL A 185 -13.27 6.70 -1.49
N LEU A 186 -13.35 6.21 -2.74
CA LEU A 186 -13.03 6.95 -3.96
C LEU A 186 -14.32 7.08 -4.80
N PRO A 187 -15.19 8.08 -4.54
CA PRO A 187 -16.47 8.20 -5.22
C PRO A 187 -16.37 8.21 -6.73
N GLY A 188 -17.04 7.25 -7.37
CA GLY A 188 -17.03 7.07 -8.82
C GLY A 188 -15.88 6.21 -9.36
N PHE A 189 -14.94 5.78 -8.52
CA PHE A 189 -13.90 4.83 -8.91
C PHE A 189 -14.47 3.42 -9.01
N TRP A 190 -14.09 2.75 -10.08
CA TRP A 190 -14.36 1.32 -10.25
C TRP A 190 -13.16 0.62 -10.89
N LEU A 191 -12.96 -0.63 -10.55
CA LEU A 191 -11.88 -1.47 -11.04
C LEU A 191 -12.49 -2.69 -11.73
N LYS A 192 -12.17 -2.91 -12.99
CA LYS A 192 -12.41 -4.18 -13.64
C LYS A 192 -11.30 -5.13 -13.22
N VAL A 193 -11.67 -6.15 -12.44
CA VAL A 193 -10.71 -7.04 -11.79
C VAL A 193 -9.80 -7.76 -12.80
N ASP A 194 -10.34 -8.08 -13.98
CA ASP A 194 -9.58 -8.72 -15.06
C ASP A 194 -8.37 -7.89 -15.52
N TRP A 195 -8.41 -6.56 -15.42
CA TRP A 195 -7.25 -5.71 -15.75
C TRP A 195 -5.99 -6.09 -14.97
N LEU A 196 -6.14 -6.59 -13.73
CA LEU A 196 -5.04 -7.01 -12.89
C LEU A 196 -4.32 -8.26 -13.40
N TRP A 197 -4.95 -8.99 -14.31
CA TRP A 197 -4.49 -10.29 -14.81
C TRP A 197 -4.09 -10.27 -16.28
N GLU A 198 -4.23 -9.13 -16.96
CA GLU A 198 -3.82 -8.98 -18.36
C GLU A 198 -2.29 -8.97 -18.48
N GLU A 199 -1.76 -9.56 -19.54
CA GLU A 199 -0.32 -9.59 -19.87
C GLU A 199 -0.13 -9.15 -21.34
N PRO A 200 0.39 -7.92 -21.58
CA PRO A 200 0.76 -6.90 -20.59
C PRO A 200 -0.46 -6.27 -19.90
N LEU A 201 -0.23 -5.71 -18.69
CA LEU A 201 -1.26 -4.91 -18.00
C LEU A 201 -1.75 -3.76 -18.89
N PRO A 202 -3.03 -3.37 -18.82
CA PRO A 202 -3.56 -2.32 -19.66
C PRO A 202 -2.93 -0.95 -19.29
N SER A 203 -2.89 -0.05 -20.27
CA SER A 203 -2.46 1.33 -19.99
C SER A 203 -3.43 2.02 -19.03
N VAL A 204 -2.92 2.69 -18.00
CA VAL A 204 -3.71 3.52 -17.07
C VAL A 204 -4.58 4.53 -17.83
N VAL A 205 -4.05 5.14 -18.90
CA VAL A 205 -4.79 6.08 -19.76
C VAL A 205 -6.00 5.42 -20.41
N VAL A 206 -5.87 4.18 -20.89
CA VAL A 206 -6.97 3.43 -21.49
C VAL A 206 -8.06 3.13 -20.44
N CYS A 207 -7.65 2.71 -19.25
CA CYS A 207 -8.58 2.46 -18.15
C CYS A 207 -9.33 3.74 -17.73
N LEU A 208 -8.63 4.87 -17.60
CA LEU A 208 -9.26 6.15 -17.26
C LEU A 208 -10.24 6.66 -18.35
N LYS A 209 -9.96 6.38 -19.63
CA LYS A 209 -10.91 6.63 -20.71
C LYS A 209 -12.16 5.76 -20.59
N GLU A 210 -11.99 4.46 -20.33
CA GLU A 210 -13.10 3.52 -20.12
C GLU A 210 -13.95 3.92 -18.91
N MET A 211 -13.31 4.47 -17.86
CA MET A 211 -13.97 5.01 -16.68
C MET A 211 -14.67 6.37 -16.94
N GLY A 212 -14.47 6.99 -18.11
CA GLY A 212 -15.00 8.32 -18.41
C GLY A 212 -14.40 9.45 -17.60
N VAL A 213 -13.15 9.29 -17.15
CA VAL A 213 -12.40 10.30 -16.39
C VAL A 213 -11.73 11.29 -17.34
N ILE A 214 -11.19 10.79 -18.43
CA ILE A 214 -10.54 11.56 -19.50
C ILE A 214 -11.16 11.24 -20.85
N GLN A 215 -10.98 12.15 -21.84
CA GLN A 215 -11.46 12.00 -23.22
C GLN A 215 -10.44 11.30 -24.11
#